data_96907ef32bbc853c541bcc69cee0953c
#
_entry.id   96907ef32bbc853c541bcc69cee0953c
#
_cell.length_a   1.000
_cell.length_b   1.000
_cell.length_c   1.000
_cell.angle_alpha   90.00
_cell.angle_beta   90.00
_cell.angle_gamma   90.00
#
_symmetry.space_group_name_H-M   'P 1'
#
loop_
_entity.id
_entity.type
_entity.pdbx_description
1 polymer ?
#
loop_
_entity_poly.entity_id
_entity_poly.type
_entity_poly.pdbx_seq_one_letter_code
_entity_poly.pdbx_strand_id
1 'polypeptide(L)'
;MYMWPKEIQQIIAEVLHAKNPIFCLEKFKNYEPAKKITFLLFDGNQTTNFRHIIHDYSLSKYSIVNLGNYANTAIITTSMLLDKKNISAIKTAYSVNIDSNIASMLPRILKSKPIDPDFFNFLIYIKENDLDLNISPYLLEDSLNSSGMKNEARAYECLLSFFSFSNLSLQQLYSLPCSPDIIAYNHADDAWSQMKYSRFYEKNDEKRVRSIYCFLLKVYIIEFCSKKSPRNKLIELVDFINTTLGIYLESGLLLAYWYFEKSYNCVSDFFQKIQPGAKDKLKKIEGMAWDLFHLWDIPTEMSVQSHKYNTIILQAFATHDDALAQIAKLNPIIRIAFYEQEVQIKYKLSLSNFLHNDPIIDSIIDNQEQRECLCDTVNLI
;
A
#
# COMPACT_ATOMS: atom_id res chain seq x y z
N MET A 1 -4.57 2.94 -19.36
CA MET A 1 -5.17 1.90 -18.49
C MET A 1 -5.98 0.98 -19.39
N TYR A 2 -5.54 -0.26 -19.56
CA TYR A 2 -6.31 -1.26 -20.33
C TYR A 2 -7.44 -1.73 -19.41
N MET A 3 -8.69 -1.48 -19.81
CA MET A 3 -9.82 -2.08 -19.11
C MET A 3 -9.75 -3.60 -19.25
N TRP A 4 -9.85 -4.29 -18.13
CA TRP A 4 -10.03 -5.74 -18.17
C TRP A 4 -11.28 -6.09 -18.99
N PRO A 5 -11.27 -7.18 -19.74
CA PRO A 5 -12.49 -7.69 -20.36
C PRO A 5 -13.58 -7.81 -19.27
N LYS A 6 -14.80 -7.37 -19.55
CA LYS A 6 -15.92 -7.42 -18.59
C LYS A 6 -16.10 -8.81 -17.95
N GLU A 7 -15.87 -9.85 -18.73
CA GLU A 7 -15.93 -11.24 -18.27
C GLU A 7 -14.88 -11.53 -17.19
N ILE A 8 -13.67 -10.99 -17.31
CA ILE A 8 -12.61 -11.14 -16.30
C ILE A 8 -12.97 -10.39 -15.01
N GLN A 9 -13.47 -9.17 -15.13
CA GLN A 9 -13.95 -8.39 -13.98
C GLN A 9 -15.04 -9.14 -13.22
N GLN A 10 -16.00 -9.72 -13.95
CA GLN A 10 -17.08 -10.50 -13.36
C GLN A 10 -16.55 -11.74 -12.62
N ILE A 11 -15.64 -12.51 -13.24
CA ILE A 11 -15.03 -13.69 -12.60
C ILE A 11 -14.31 -13.29 -11.31
N ILE A 12 -13.52 -12.23 -11.37
CA ILE A 12 -12.78 -11.74 -10.19
C ILE A 12 -13.74 -11.32 -9.09
N ALA A 13 -14.76 -10.52 -9.41
CA ALA A 13 -15.77 -10.10 -8.46
C ALA A 13 -16.49 -11.29 -7.82
N GLU A 14 -16.94 -12.26 -8.62
CA GLU A 14 -17.60 -13.46 -8.12
C GLU A 14 -16.71 -14.26 -7.16
N VAL A 15 -15.42 -14.44 -7.49
CA VAL A 15 -14.49 -15.22 -6.65
C VAL A 15 -14.12 -14.43 -5.38
N LEU A 16 -13.83 -13.14 -5.49
CA LEU A 16 -13.50 -12.30 -4.34
C LEU A 16 -14.64 -12.25 -3.31
N HIS A 17 -15.90 -12.23 -3.77
CA HIS A 17 -17.07 -12.12 -2.90
C HIS A 17 -17.72 -13.46 -2.53
N ALA A 18 -17.27 -14.59 -3.12
CA ALA A 18 -17.81 -15.91 -2.83
C ALA A 18 -17.60 -16.30 -1.35
N LYS A 19 -18.56 -17.03 -0.75
CA LYS A 19 -18.36 -17.70 0.56
C LYS A 19 -17.26 -18.75 0.49
N ASN A 20 -17.17 -19.46 -0.64
CA ASN A 20 -16.11 -20.42 -0.94
C ASN A 20 -15.44 -20.03 -2.25
N PRO A 21 -14.33 -19.29 -2.22
CA PRO A 21 -13.62 -18.83 -3.42
C PRO A 21 -13.12 -19.96 -4.32
N ILE A 22 -12.63 -21.04 -3.70
CA ILE A 22 -12.09 -22.20 -4.42
C ILE A 22 -13.20 -22.86 -5.24
N PHE A 23 -14.34 -23.14 -4.62
CA PHE A 23 -15.49 -23.73 -5.31
C PHE A 23 -16.04 -22.81 -6.41
N CYS A 24 -16.02 -21.50 -6.17
CA CYS A 24 -16.41 -20.52 -7.19
C CYS A 24 -15.46 -20.57 -8.40
N LEU A 25 -14.14 -20.57 -8.14
CA LEU A 25 -13.12 -20.61 -9.19
C LEU A 25 -13.15 -21.91 -10.01
N GLU A 26 -13.56 -23.03 -9.42
CA GLU A 26 -13.72 -24.31 -10.13
C GLU A 26 -14.69 -24.23 -11.31
N LYS A 27 -15.68 -23.33 -11.26
CA LYS A 27 -16.63 -23.13 -12.38
C LYS A 27 -15.92 -22.60 -13.63
N PHE A 28 -14.82 -21.87 -13.45
CA PHE A 28 -14.07 -21.19 -14.50
C PHE A 28 -12.79 -21.94 -14.91
N LYS A 29 -12.53 -23.13 -14.37
CA LYS A 29 -11.27 -23.86 -14.59
C LYS A 29 -10.92 -24.14 -16.06
N ASN A 30 -11.93 -24.25 -16.92
CA ASN A 30 -11.75 -24.50 -18.36
C ASN A 30 -11.79 -23.22 -19.21
N TYR A 31 -11.97 -22.06 -18.60
CA TYR A 31 -12.01 -20.78 -19.29
C TYR A 31 -10.60 -20.20 -19.41
N GLU A 32 -10.06 -20.15 -20.64
CA GLU A 32 -8.66 -19.77 -20.89
C GLU A 32 -8.25 -18.43 -20.27
N PRO A 33 -9.03 -17.34 -20.36
CA PRO A 33 -8.64 -16.08 -19.74
C PRO A 33 -8.53 -16.15 -18.21
N ALA A 34 -9.32 -17.01 -17.54
CA ALA A 34 -9.25 -17.18 -16.09
C ALA A 34 -7.95 -17.83 -15.63
N LYS A 35 -7.22 -18.51 -16.53
CA LYS A 35 -5.90 -19.11 -16.21
C LYS A 35 -4.83 -18.08 -15.91
N LYS A 36 -5.01 -16.83 -16.34
CA LYS A 36 -4.10 -15.72 -16.07
C LYS A 36 -4.38 -15.04 -14.73
N ILE A 37 -5.47 -15.39 -14.03
CA ILE A 37 -5.83 -14.77 -12.77
C ILE A 37 -5.16 -15.53 -11.63
N THR A 38 -4.50 -14.80 -10.75
CA THR A 38 -3.96 -15.32 -9.49
C THR A 38 -4.72 -14.69 -8.32
N PHE A 39 -5.23 -15.53 -7.43
CA PHE A 39 -5.89 -15.08 -6.21
C PHE A 39 -5.00 -15.34 -5.00
N LEU A 40 -4.89 -14.34 -4.13
CA LEU A 40 -4.36 -14.46 -2.78
C LEU A 40 -5.52 -14.39 -1.79
N LEU A 41 -5.69 -15.42 -0.99
CA LEU A 41 -6.73 -15.49 0.03
C LEU A 41 -6.07 -15.50 1.41
N PHE A 42 -6.31 -14.46 2.20
CA PHE A 42 -5.78 -14.31 3.57
C PHE A 42 -6.77 -14.78 4.64
N ASP A 43 -7.99 -15.15 4.23
CA ASP A 43 -9.06 -15.69 5.06
C ASP A 43 -9.22 -17.22 4.91
N GLY A 44 -8.28 -17.88 4.23
CA GLY A 44 -8.30 -19.31 3.98
C GLY A 44 -7.82 -20.13 5.20
N ASN A 45 -8.40 -21.32 5.38
CA ASN A 45 -7.91 -22.30 6.37
C ASN A 45 -6.79 -23.19 5.80
N GLN A 46 -6.30 -22.91 4.60
CA GLN A 46 -5.27 -23.70 3.94
C GLN A 46 -3.98 -22.91 3.92
N THR A 47 -3.02 -23.33 4.71
CA THR A 47 -1.65 -22.85 4.66
C THR A 47 -0.98 -23.37 3.40
N THR A 48 -0.70 -22.51 2.43
CA THR A 48 0.38 -22.76 1.49
C THR A 48 1.68 -22.73 2.30
N ASN A 49 2.56 -23.71 2.08
CA ASN A 49 3.86 -23.77 2.75
C ASN A 49 4.76 -22.62 2.25
N PHE A 50 4.53 -21.42 2.74
CA PHE A 50 5.49 -20.33 2.59
C PHE A 50 6.73 -20.65 3.44
N ARG A 51 7.91 -20.62 2.84
CA ARG A 51 9.16 -20.90 3.56
C ARG A 51 9.46 -19.85 4.63
N HIS A 52 8.99 -18.62 4.43
CA HIS A 52 9.17 -17.52 5.36
C HIS A 52 7.86 -16.72 5.44
N ILE A 53 7.36 -16.54 6.63
CA ILE A 53 6.18 -15.70 6.89
C ILE A 53 6.69 -14.46 7.61
N ILE A 54 6.45 -13.29 7.02
CA ILE A 54 6.67 -12.03 7.73
C ILE A 54 5.56 -11.92 8.77
N HIS A 55 5.93 -11.94 10.03
CA HIS A 55 5.02 -11.57 11.11
C HIS A 55 5.03 -10.06 11.31
N ASP A 56 3.91 -9.51 11.78
CA ASP A 56 3.90 -8.14 12.26
C ASP A 56 4.98 -7.99 13.33
N TYR A 57 5.79 -6.95 13.17
CA TYR A 57 6.86 -6.60 14.09
C TYR A 57 6.57 -5.23 14.68
N SER A 58 6.76 -5.08 15.97
CA SER A 58 6.71 -3.79 16.63
C SER A 58 7.74 -3.77 17.74
N LEU A 59 8.72 -2.90 17.60
CA LEU A 59 9.72 -2.65 18.63
C LEU A 59 9.84 -1.13 18.85
N SER A 60 9.40 -0.70 20.02
CA SER A 60 9.43 0.71 20.41
C SER A 60 8.74 1.62 19.39
N LYS A 61 9.50 2.22 18.48
CA LYS A 61 9.02 3.20 17.49
C LYS A 61 8.84 2.64 16.09
N TYR A 62 9.35 1.44 15.80
CA TYR A 62 9.37 0.87 14.46
C TYR A 62 8.37 -0.27 14.36
N SER A 63 7.52 -0.20 13.38
CA SER A 63 6.52 -1.22 13.11
C SER A 63 6.64 -1.73 11.68
N ILE A 64 6.57 -3.04 11.48
CA ILE A 64 6.32 -3.68 10.18
C ILE A 64 4.92 -4.25 10.25
N VAL A 65 4.08 -3.85 9.31
CA VAL A 65 2.66 -4.22 9.27
C VAL A 65 2.36 -4.96 7.98
N ASN A 66 1.77 -6.13 8.10
CA ASN A 66 1.20 -6.86 6.98
C ASN A 66 -0.18 -6.30 6.65
N LEU A 67 -0.49 -6.17 5.36
CA LEU A 67 -1.81 -5.69 4.92
C LEU A 67 -2.90 -6.76 5.01
N GLY A 68 -2.51 -8.03 5.16
CA GLY A 68 -3.39 -9.18 5.32
C GLY A 68 -2.79 -10.19 6.27
N ASN A 69 -3.54 -11.26 6.58
CA ASN A 69 -3.04 -12.34 7.43
C ASN A 69 -2.15 -13.29 6.61
N TYR A 70 -0.88 -12.93 6.45
CA TYR A 70 0.08 -13.70 5.63
C TYR A 70 0.34 -15.11 6.17
N ALA A 71 0.16 -15.34 7.47
CA ALA A 71 0.28 -16.66 8.06
C ALA A 71 -0.77 -17.66 7.53
N ASN A 72 -1.92 -17.17 7.06
CA ASN A 72 -3.03 -17.97 6.55
C ASN A 72 -3.26 -17.75 5.04
N THR A 73 -2.21 -17.41 4.30
CA THR A 73 -2.33 -17.13 2.87
C THR A 73 -2.48 -18.40 2.06
N ALA A 74 -3.48 -18.44 1.20
CA ALA A 74 -3.60 -19.41 0.12
C ALA A 74 -3.42 -18.71 -1.22
N ILE A 75 -2.58 -19.27 -2.11
CA ILE A 75 -2.45 -18.84 -3.51
C ILE A 75 -3.25 -19.80 -4.36
N ILE A 76 -4.14 -19.29 -5.20
CA ILE A 76 -5.02 -20.11 -6.02
C ILE A 76 -5.05 -19.58 -7.44
N THR A 77 -4.87 -20.49 -8.40
CA THR A 77 -5.06 -20.26 -9.82
C THR A 77 -5.94 -21.35 -10.40
N THR A 78 -6.58 -21.13 -11.54
CA THR A 78 -7.33 -22.19 -12.21
C THR A 78 -6.46 -23.36 -12.65
N SER A 79 -5.19 -23.12 -13.01
CA SER A 79 -4.22 -24.16 -13.35
C SER A 79 -3.94 -25.12 -12.20
N MET A 80 -3.91 -24.63 -10.97
CA MET A 80 -3.73 -25.46 -9.76
C MET A 80 -4.94 -26.35 -9.47
N LEU A 81 -6.13 -25.92 -9.87
CA LEU A 81 -7.35 -26.74 -9.74
C LEU A 81 -7.38 -27.89 -10.75
N LEU A 82 -6.74 -27.72 -11.92
CA LEU A 82 -6.62 -28.75 -12.94
C LEU A 82 -5.54 -29.78 -12.61
N ASP A 83 -4.42 -29.34 -12.03
CA ASP A 83 -3.31 -30.21 -11.65
C ASP A 83 -2.73 -29.81 -10.29
N LYS A 84 -2.99 -30.62 -9.26
CA LYS A 84 -2.50 -30.38 -7.90
C LYS A 84 -0.97 -30.42 -7.77
N LYS A 85 -0.24 -30.97 -8.76
CA LYS A 85 1.22 -30.96 -8.76
C LYS A 85 1.80 -29.58 -9.06
N ASN A 86 1.03 -28.67 -9.66
CA ASN A 86 1.47 -27.32 -9.97
C ASN A 86 1.58 -26.40 -8.74
N ILE A 87 1.12 -26.82 -7.57
CA ILE A 87 1.20 -26.04 -6.31
C ILE A 87 2.66 -25.78 -5.91
N SER A 88 3.57 -26.74 -6.17
CA SER A 88 4.98 -26.63 -5.78
C SER A 88 5.81 -25.68 -6.68
N ALA A 89 5.23 -25.19 -7.78
CA ALA A 89 5.94 -24.38 -8.75
C ALA A 89 5.83 -22.87 -8.53
N ILE A 90 4.98 -22.41 -7.61
CA ILE A 90 4.80 -20.98 -7.37
C ILE A 90 5.95 -20.46 -6.50
N LYS A 91 6.76 -19.58 -7.09
CA LYS A 91 7.79 -18.86 -6.36
C LYS A 91 7.14 -17.74 -5.55
N THR A 92 7.59 -17.58 -4.32
CA THR A 92 7.15 -16.50 -3.42
C THR A 92 8.35 -15.76 -2.86
N ALA A 93 8.21 -14.46 -2.69
CA ALA A 93 9.17 -13.58 -2.06
C ALA A 93 8.45 -12.60 -1.12
N TYR A 94 9.21 -11.95 -0.26
CA TYR A 94 8.70 -10.92 0.64
C TYR A 94 9.50 -9.65 0.46
N SER A 95 8.81 -8.51 0.55
CA SER A 95 9.44 -7.20 0.51
C SER A 95 8.80 -6.28 1.55
N VAL A 96 9.60 -5.42 2.16
CA VAL A 96 9.14 -4.45 3.15
C VAL A 96 9.31 -3.06 2.58
N ASN A 97 8.19 -2.39 2.28
CA ASN A 97 8.18 -1.00 1.86
C ASN A 97 8.46 -0.12 3.06
N ILE A 98 9.52 0.67 3.01
CA ILE A 98 9.88 1.59 4.08
C ILE A 98 9.34 3.00 3.80
N ASP A 99 8.73 3.61 4.82
CA ASP A 99 8.30 5.00 4.72
C ASP A 99 9.49 5.98 4.73
N SER A 100 9.21 7.25 4.43
CA SER A 100 10.23 8.30 4.35
C SER A 100 10.90 8.56 5.70
N ASN A 101 10.24 8.32 6.83
CA ASN A 101 10.82 8.47 8.15
C ASN A 101 11.93 7.44 8.39
N ILE A 102 11.70 6.19 8.01
CA ILE A 102 12.70 5.11 8.10
C ILE A 102 13.82 5.32 7.08
N ALA A 103 13.47 5.59 5.80
CA ALA A 103 14.45 5.81 4.74
C ALA A 103 15.44 6.92 5.09
N SER A 104 14.95 8.02 5.68
CA SER A 104 15.76 9.17 6.09
C SER A 104 16.77 8.85 7.22
N MET A 105 16.63 7.73 7.90
CA MET A 105 17.54 7.26 8.93
C MET A 105 18.70 6.43 8.36
N LEU A 106 18.54 5.81 7.19
CA LEU A 106 19.55 4.95 6.56
C LEU A 106 20.95 5.60 6.41
N PRO A 107 21.07 6.89 6.04
CA PRO A 107 22.38 7.54 5.96
C PRO A 107 23.24 7.49 7.24
N ARG A 108 22.63 7.18 8.39
CA ARG A 108 23.38 7.05 9.66
C ARG A 108 24.30 5.85 9.68
N ILE A 109 24.02 4.81 8.88
CA ILE A 109 24.88 3.62 8.81
C ILE A 109 26.26 3.91 8.16
N LEU A 110 26.34 4.98 7.36
CA LEU A 110 27.58 5.43 6.71
C LEU A 110 28.33 6.51 7.52
N LYS A 111 27.71 7.04 8.59
CA LYS A 111 28.23 8.16 9.35
C LYS A 111 28.70 7.72 10.73
N SER A 112 29.81 8.29 11.21
CA SER A 112 30.33 8.06 12.56
C SER A 112 29.46 8.69 13.68
N LYS A 113 28.15 8.83 13.43
CA LYS A 113 27.18 9.34 14.42
C LYS A 113 26.49 8.16 15.09
N PRO A 114 26.14 8.29 16.39
CA PRO A 114 25.39 7.25 17.09
C PRO A 114 24.10 6.91 16.34
N ILE A 115 23.86 5.62 16.13
CA ILE A 115 22.62 5.11 15.60
C ILE A 115 21.64 4.95 16.77
N ASP A 116 20.39 5.36 16.57
CA ASP A 116 19.32 5.12 17.54
C ASP A 116 19.22 3.61 17.81
N PRO A 117 19.24 3.17 19.09
CA PRO A 117 19.20 1.74 19.41
C PRO A 117 17.97 1.02 18.84
N ASP A 118 16.81 1.66 18.78
CA ASP A 118 15.59 1.08 18.22
C ASP A 118 15.73 0.89 16.70
N PHE A 119 16.34 1.87 16.01
CA PHE A 119 16.64 1.75 14.58
C PHE A 119 17.66 0.64 14.31
N PHE A 120 18.67 0.52 15.14
CA PHE A 120 19.66 -0.55 15.02
C PHE A 120 19.00 -1.94 15.19
N ASN A 121 18.15 -2.11 16.19
CA ASN A 121 17.39 -3.34 16.41
C ASN A 121 16.44 -3.65 15.23
N PHE A 122 15.82 -2.62 14.63
CA PHE A 122 15.04 -2.79 13.42
C PHE A 122 15.89 -3.32 12.24
N LEU A 123 17.09 -2.77 12.02
CA LEU A 123 18.01 -3.25 10.98
C LEU A 123 18.47 -4.69 11.22
N ILE A 124 18.74 -5.06 12.49
CA ILE A 124 19.05 -6.44 12.88
C ILE A 124 17.89 -7.35 12.53
N TYR A 125 16.66 -7.00 12.92
CA TYR A 125 15.46 -7.79 12.63
C TYR A 125 15.29 -8.06 11.12
N ILE A 126 15.49 -7.03 10.28
CA ILE A 126 15.45 -7.18 8.81
C ILE A 126 16.46 -8.23 8.35
N LYS A 127 17.70 -8.18 8.83
CA LYS A 127 18.76 -9.11 8.43
C LYS A 127 18.58 -10.53 8.98
N GLU A 128 18.16 -10.68 10.23
CA GLU A 128 17.90 -11.99 10.85
C GLU A 128 16.77 -12.75 10.17
N ASN A 129 15.80 -12.02 9.61
CA ASN A 129 14.65 -12.62 8.93
C ASN A 129 14.79 -12.64 7.41
N ASP A 130 15.94 -12.25 6.87
CA ASP A 130 16.23 -12.20 5.42
C ASP A 130 15.16 -11.45 4.63
N LEU A 131 14.77 -10.27 5.15
CA LEU A 131 13.72 -9.44 4.56
C LEU A 131 14.32 -8.45 3.55
N ASP A 132 13.78 -8.44 2.35
CA ASP A 132 14.11 -7.43 1.35
C ASP A 132 13.42 -6.10 1.67
N LEU A 133 14.18 -5.02 1.73
CA LEU A 133 13.64 -3.67 1.85
C LEU A 133 13.34 -3.08 0.46
N ASN A 134 12.29 -2.27 0.39
CA ASN A 134 11.98 -1.45 -0.78
C ASN A 134 11.95 0.03 -0.40
N ILE A 135 12.86 0.81 -0.99
CA ILE A 135 12.98 2.26 -0.76
C ILE A 135 12.19 3.10 -1.77
N SER A 136 11.54 2.45 -2.75
CA SER A 136 10.79 3.16 -3.82
C SER A 136 9.76 4.16 -3.30
N PRO A 137 9.00 3.90 -2.20
CA PRO A 137 8.06 4.88 -1.66
C PRO A 137 8.72 6.21 -1.30
N TYR A 138 9.88 6.18 -0.62
CA TYR A 138 10.63 7.38 -0.28
C TYR A 138 11.12 8.13 -1.52
N LEU A 139 11.66 7.41 -2.51
CA LEU A 139 12.19 8.02 -3.73
C LEU A 139 11.07 8.68 -4.54
N LEU A 140 9.89 8.06 -4.59
CA LEU A 140 8.73 8.62 -5.27
C LEU A 140 8.25 9.90 -4.57
N GLU A 141 8.12 9.88 -3.25
CA GLU A 141 7.74 11.06 -2.46
C GLU A 141 8.73 12.21 -2.66
N ASP A 142 10.04 11.94 -2.60
CA ASP A 142 11.07 12.97 -2.75
C ASP A 142 11.07 13.56 -4.17
N SER A 143 10.80 12.73 -5.20
CA SER A 143 10.77 13.15 -6.61
C SER A 143 9.55 14.00 -6.98
N LEU A 144 8.39 13.72 -6.37
CA LEU A 144 7.10 14.37 -6.66
C LEU A 144 6.74 15.45 -5.66
N ASN A 145 7.49 15.62 -4.58
CA ASN A 145 7.21 16.65 -3.59
C ASN A 145 7.19 18.03 -4.28
N SER A 146 6.18 18.86 -3.97
CA SER A 146 5.87 20.15 -4.58
C SER A 146 7.05 21.15 -4.61
N SER A 147 8.07 20.86 -3.82
CA SER A 147 9.31 21.61 -3.78
C SER A 147 10.38 21.17 -4.79
N GLY A 148 10.08 20.19 -5.63
CA GLY A 148 11.07 19.52 -6.49
C GLY A 148 12.11 18.78 -5.66
N MET A 149 13.01 18.01 -6.28
CA MET A 149 14.14 17.43 -5.57
C MET A 149 15.00 18.52 -4.91
N LYS A 150 14.55 19.01 -3.77
CA LYS A 150 15.26 20.08 -3.04
C LYS A 150 16.65 19.66 -2.59
N ASN A 151 16.88 18.36 -2.49
CA ASN A 151 18.14 17.87 -2.02
C ASN A 151 18.50 16.54 -2.69
N GLU A 152 18.81 16.61 -4.00
CA GLU A 152 19.29 15.45 -4.77
C GLU A 152 20.42 14.71 -4.05
N ALA A 153 21.31 15.44 -3.38
CA ALA A 153 22.42 14.86 -2.65
C ALA A 153 21.92 14.00 -1.47
N ARG A 154 20.83 14.41 -0.78
CA ARG A 154 20.24 13.65 0.33
C ARG A 154 19.53 12.40 -0.18
N ALA A 155 18.77 12.51 -1.26
CA ALA A 155 18.09 11.37 -1.87
C ALA A 155 19.09 10.32 -2.36
N TYR A 156 20.16 10.76 -3.03
CA TYR A 156 21.25 9.89 -3.45
C TYR A 156 21.97 9.26 -2.24
N GLU A 157 22.24 10.02 -1.17
CA GLU A 157 22.83 9.48 0.06
C GLU A 157 21.95 8.41 0.71
N CYS A 158 20.62 8.59 0.72
CA CYS A 158 19.68 7.58 1.21
C CYS A 158 19.75 6.31 0.34
N LEU A 159 19.80 6.47 -0.99
CA LEU A 159 19.88 5.37 -1.94
C LEU A 159 21.19 4.59 -1.80
N LEU A 160 22.32 5.30 -1.72
CA LEU A 160 23.63 4.69 -1.47
C LEU A 160 23.67 3.93 -0.15
N SER A 161 23.09 4.52 0.91
CA SER A 161 22.99 3.88 2.22
C SER A 161 22.12 2.63 2.19
N PHE A 162 21.03 2.67 1.44
CA PHE A 162 20.14 1.53 1.22
C PHE A 162 20.89 0.35 0.57
N PHE A 163 21.61 0.58 -0.52
CA PHE A 163 22.38 -0.48 -1.19
C PHE A 163 23.55 -0.95 -0.34
N SER A 164 24.20 -0.03 0.40
CA SER A 164 25.23 -0.43 1.36
C SER A 164 24.66 -1.35 2.43
N PHE A 165 23.50 -1.01 3.02
CA PHE A 165 22.81 -1.87 3.97
C PHE A 165 22.44 -3.23 3.36
N SER A 166 21.93 -3.26 2.13
CA SER A 166 21.54 -4.49 1.45
C SER A 166 22.71 -5.46 1.31
N ASN A 167 23.93 -4.94 1.09
CA ASN A 167 25.15 -5.74 0.94
C ASN A 167 25.77 -6.19 2.28
N LEU A 168 25.39 -5.58 3.42
CA LEU A 168 25.94 -5.97 4.72
C LEU A 168 25.41 -7.33 5.19
N SER A 169 26.29 -8.15 5.71
CA SER A 169 25.91 -9.30 6.54
C SER A 169 25.46 -8.84 7.93
N LEU A 170 24.73 -9.71 8.63
CA LEU A 170 24.35 -9.46 10.03
C LEU A 170 25.56 -9.16 10.93
N GLN A 171 26.68 -9.87 10.72
CA GLN A 171 27.90 -9.66 11.51
C GLN A 171 28.52 -8.26 11.26
N GLN A 172 28.48 -7.77 10.02
CA GLN A 172 29.01 -6.46 9.68
C GLN A 172 28.17 -5.31 10.26
N LEU A 173 26.88 -5.52 10.53
CA LEU A 173 26.04 -4.53 11.20
C LEU A 173 26.57 -4.13 12.58
N TYR A 174 27.17 -5.07 13.32
CA TYR A 174 27.77 -4.77 14.62
C TYR A 174 29.05 -3.94 14.55
N SER A 175 29.58 -3.71 13.34
CA SER A 175 30.79 -2.94 13.08
C SER A 175 30.51 -1.58 12.41
N LEU A 176 29.27 -1.09 12.49
CA LEU A 176 28.93 0.23 11.96
C LEU A 176 29.72 1.36 12.64
N PRO A 177 30.08 2.45 11.92
CA PRO A 177 29.69 2.77 10.56
C PRO A 177 30.45 1.96 9.51
N CYS A 178 29.82 1.74 8.34
CA CYS A 178 30.46 1.08 7.21
C CYS A 178 30.82 2.08 6.11
N SER A 179 31.75 1.68 5.22
CA SER A 179 31.99 2.40 3.97
C SER A 179 31.25 1.69 2.83
N PRO A 180 30.61 2.44 1.90
CA PRO A 180 30.01 1.85 0.73
C PRO A 180 31.06 1.08 -0.10
N ASP A 181 30.71 -0.09 -0.58
CA ASP A 181 31.51 -0.84 -1.53
C ASP A 181 31.19 -0.41 -2.98
N ILE A 182 31.97 -0.89 -3.94
CA ILE A 182 31.78 -0.56 -5.36
C ILE A 182 30.44 -1.06 -5.90
N ILE A 183 29.90 -2.15 -5.33
CA ILE A 183 28.61 -2.73 -5.73
C ILE A 183 27.48 -1.81 -5.30
N ALA A 184 27.55 -1.29 -4.07
CA ALA A 184 26.58 -0.32 -3.57
C ALA A 184 26.56 0.98 -4.40
N TYR A 185 27.74 1.49 -4.79
CA TYR A 185 27.83 2.65 -5.69
C TYR A 185 27.19 2.37 -7.05
N ASN A 186 27.55 1.24 -7.69
CA ASN A 186 27.00 0.89 -9.01
C ASN A 186 25.47 0.77 -8.96
N HIS A 187 24.93 0.08 -7.96
CA HIS A 187 23.46 -0.05 -7.81
C HIS A 187 22.78 1.29 -7.51
N ALA A 188 23.42 2.15 -6.71
CA ALA A 188 22.89 3.49 -6.44
C ALA A 188 22.86 4.35 -7.69
N ASP A 189 23.94 4.34 -8.49
CA ASP A 189 24.05 5.09 -9.75
C ASP A 189 23.03 4.62 -10.79
N ASP A 190 22.86 3.30 -10.93
CA ASP A 190 21.88 2.70 -11.84
C ASP A 190 20.46 3.07 -11.44
N ALA A 191 20.11 2.89 -10.16
CA ALA A 191 18.77 3.23 -9.66
C ALA A 191 18.49 4.74 -9.75
N TRP A 192 19.49 5.58 -9.43
CA TRP A 192 19.40 7.03 -9.56
C TRP A 192 19.16 7.47 -11.01
N SER A 193 19.89 6.85 -11.94
CA SER A 193 19.75 7.11 -13.38
C SER A 193 18.35 6.70 -13.86
N GLN A 194 17.89 5.50 -13.50
CA GLN A 194 16.55 5.02 -13.84
C GLN A 194 15.46 5.96 -13.32
N MET A 195 15.56 6.41 -12.08
CA MET A 195 14.61 7.33 -11.46
C MET A 195 14.54 8.66 -12.23
N LYS A 196 15.69 9.21 -12.66
CA LYS A 196 15.72 10.45 -13.46
C LYS A 196 15.08 10.30 -14.85
N TYR A 197 15.17 9.10 -15.45
CA TYR A 197 14.59 8.82 -16.77
C TYR A 197 13.13 8.41 -16.71
N SER A 198 12.63 7.87 -15.59
CA SER A 198 11.28 7.32 -15.48
C SER A 198 10.17 8.35 -15.19
N ARG A 199 10.51 9.64 -15.14
CA ARG A 199 9.57 10.76 -14.85
C ARG A 199 8.25 10.74 -15.67
N PHE A 200 8.13 9.92 -16.70
CA PHE A 200 6.90 9.74 -17.47
C PHE A 200 5.83 8.91 -16.75
N TYR A 201 6.20 8.00 -15.85
CA TYR A 201 5.24 7.17 -15.09
C TYR A 201 4.67 7.89 -13.87
N GLU A 202 5.34 8.93 -13.39
CA GLU A 202 5.05 9.66 -12.16
C GLU A 202 3.78 10.53 -12.22
N LYS A 203 3.30 10.92 -13.44
CA LYS A 203 2.13 11.81 -13.56
C LYS A 203 0.84 11.23 -12.97
N ASN A 204 0.64 9.92 -13.04
CA ASN A 204 -0.55 9.28 -12.48
C ASN A 204 -0.48 9.22 -10.95
N ASP A 205 0.70 8.94 -10.40
CA ASP A 205 0.90 8.89 -8.95
C ASP A 205 0.77 10.28 -8.32
N GLU A 206 1.30 11.31 -8.98
CA GLU A 206 1.08 12.71 -8.57
C GLU A 206 -0.41 13.05 -8.50
N LYS A 207 -1.20 12.67 -9.52
CA LYS A 207 -2.66 12.89 -9.52
C LYS A 207 -3.34 12.14 -8.36
N ARG A 208 -2.94 10.89 -8.11
CA ARG A 208 -3.49 10.08 -7.02
C ARG A 208 -3.19 10.70 -5.66
N VAL A 209 -1.94 11.11 -5.39
CA VAL A 209 -1.56 11.79 -4.15
C VAL A 209 -2.31 13.12 -4.00
N ARG A 210 -2.43 13.91 -5.07
CA ARG A 210 -3.21 15.17 -5.04
C ARG A 210 -4.68 14.94 -4.77
N SER A 211 -5.25 13.84 -5.27
CA SER A 211 -6.64 13.48 -4.98
C SER A 211 -6.82 13.12 -3.49
N ILE A 212 -5.90 12.37 -2.90
CA ILE A 212 -5.89 12.07 -1.46
C ILE A 212 -5.71 13.36 -0.65
N TYR A 213 -4.83 14.25 -1.09
CA TYR A 213 -4.64 15.55 -0.45
C TYR A 213 -5.94 16.38 -0.44
N CYS A 214 -6.63 16.50 -1.59
CA CYS A 214 -7.91 17.19 -1.69
C CYS A 214 -9.00 16.52 -0.84
N PHE A 215 -9.01 15.19 -0.80
CA PHE A 215 -9.88 14.42 0.07
C PHE A 215 -9.65 14.77 1.56
N LEU A 216 -8.40 14.76 2.04
CA LEU A 216 -8.06 15.09 3.43
C LEU A 216 -8.38 16.55 3.77
N LEU A 217 -8.20 17.50 2.84
CA LEU A 217 -8.64 18.88 3.00
C LEU A 217 -10.14 18.97 3.21
N LYS A 218 -10.92 18.22 2.42
CA LYS A 218 -12.39 18.20 2.58
C LYS A 218 -12.80 17.57 3.90
N VAL A 219 -12.15 16.48 4.34
CA VAL A 219 -12.37 15.87 5.65
C VAL A 219 -12.14 16.90 6.76
N TYR A 220 -11.02 17.63 6.69
CA TYR A 220 -10.72 18.71 7.65
C TYR A 220 -11.81 19.79 7.67
N ILE A 221 -12.22 20.30 6.50
CA ILE A 221 -13.27 21.33 6.41
C ILE A 221 -14.59 20.82 7.00
N ILE A 222 -15.00 19.61 6.65
CA ILE A 222 -16.24 19.03 7.15
C ILE A 222 -16.18 18.87 8.68
N GLU A 223 -15.09 18.34 9.23
CA GLU A 223 -15.00 18.11 10.67
C GLU A 223 -15.09 19.41 11.47
N PHE A 224 -14.38 20.45 11.06
CA PHE A 224 -14.27 21.69 11.85
C PHE A 224 -15.25 22.79 11.49
N CYS A 225 -15.86 22.75 10.29
CA CYS A 225 -16.82 23.76 9.85
C CYS A 225 -18.27 23.26 9.84
N SER A 226 -18.51 21.95 9.89
CA SER A 226 -19.87 21.38 9.85
C SER A 226 -20.30 20.87 11.24
N LYS A 227 -21.50 21.25 11.64
CA LYS A 227 -22.16 20.76 12.87
C LYS A 227 -23.05 19.53 12.61
N LYS A 228 -22.99 18.94 11.43
CA LYS A 228 -23.77 17.76 11.04
C LYS A 228 -23.38 16.53 11.86
N SER A 229 -24.28 15.55 11.92
CA SER A 229 -23.95 14.23 12.47
C SER A 229 -22.87 13.54 11.63
N PRO A 230 -22.12 12.57 12.19
CA PRO A 230 -21.09 11.83 11.47
C PRO A 230 -21.58 11.25 10.13
N ARG A 231 -22.76 10.61 10.13
CA ARG A 231 -23.39 10.09 8.91
C ARG A 231 -23.61 11.20 7.86
N ASN A 232 -24.14 12.35 8.24
CA ASN A 232 -24.39 13.46 7.31
C ASN A 232 -23.08 14.13 6.85
N LYS A 233 -22.02 14.11 7.67
CA LYS A 233 -20.67 14.50 7.28
C LYS A 233 -20.11 13.56 6.21
N LEU A 234 -20.32 12.25 6.38
CA LEU A 234 -19.91 11.26 5.40
C LEU A 234 -20.64 11.43 4.06
N ILE A 235 -21.96 11.65 4.08
CA ILE A 235 -22.75 11.93 2.87
C ILE A 235 -22.21 13.17 2.14
N GLU A 236 -21.89 14.25 2.86
CA GLU A 236 -21.28 15.44 2.27
C GLU A 236 -19.91 15.15 1.64
N LEU A 237 -19.11 14.29 2.26
CA LEU A 237 -17.81 13.88 1.74
C LEU A 237 -17.97 13.02 0.48
N VAL A 238 -18.92 12.10 0.49
CA VAL A 238 -19.23 11.25 -0.67
C VAL A 238 -19.69 12.09 -1.86
N ASP A 239 -20.58 13.06 -1.63
CA ASP A 239 -21.02 13.99 -2.69
C ASP A 239 -19.83 14.76 -3.28
N PHE A 240 -18.92 15.27 -2.45
CA PHE A 240 -17.70 15.93 -2.91
C PHE A 240 -16.81 15.01 -3.75
N ILE A 241 -16.60 13.77 -3.32
CA ILE A 241 -15.80 12.80 -4.07
C ILE A 241 -16.42 12.56 -5.44
N ASN A 242 -17.73 12.38 -5.50
CA ASN A 242 -18.45 12.09 -6.74
C ASN A 242 -18.48 13.26 -7.71
N THR A 243 -18.78 14.45 -7.20
CA THR A 243 -19.03 15.62 -8.05
C THR A 243 -17.77 16.40 -8.40
N THR A 244 -16.75 16.32 -7.53
CA THR A 244 -15.55 17.15 -7.64
C THR A 244 -14.30 16.36 -7.95
N LEU A 245 -14.06 15.23 -7.27
CA LEU A 245 -12.84 14.45 -7.51
C LEU A 245 -13.02 13.41 -8.63
N GLY A 246 -14.23 12.92 -8.87
CA GLY A 246 -14.51 11.90 -9.88
C GLY A 246 -13.82 10.55 -9.62
N ILE A 247 -13.44 10.26 -8.37
CA ILE A 247 -12.74 9.03 -7.97
C ILE A 247 -13.51 8.35 -6.85
N TYR A 248 -13.25 7.06 -6.62
CA TYR A 248 -13.77 6.32 -5.49
C TYR A 248 -12.63 5.90 -4.55
N LEU A 249 -12.74 6.28 -3.28
CA LEU A 249 -11.74 6.02 -2.24
C LEU A 249 -12.40 5.34 -1.05
N GLU A 250 -12.78 4.06 -1.17
CA GLU A 250 -13.50 3.34 -0.11
C GLU A 250 -12.73 3.33 1.22
N SER A 251 -11.44 3.01 1.20
CA SER A 251 -10.60 3.03 2.40
C SER A 251 -10.52 4.43 3.02
N GLY A 252 -10.50 5.47 2.18
CA GLY A 252 -10.53 6.87 2.63
C GLY A 252 -11.87 7.23 3.28
N LEU A 253 -12.98 6.82 2.67
CA LEU A 253 -14.32 7.05 3.22
C LEU A 253 -14.52 6.36 4.56
N LEU A 254 -14.05 5.12 4.70
CA LEU A 254 -14.07 4.39 5.98
C LEU A 254 -13.22 5.11 7.04
N LEU A 255 -12.01 5.53 6.68
CA LEU A 255 -11.12 6.27 7.58
C LEU A 255 -11.77 7.58 8.05
N ALA A 256 -12.38 8.34 7.12
CA ALA A 256 -13.09 9.58 7.44
C ALA A 256 -14.34 9.33 8.32
N TYR A 257 -15.09 8.27 8.03
CA TYR A 257 -16.24 7.89 8.86
C TYR A 257 -15.82 7.59 10.30
N TRP A 258 -14.79 6.77 10.48
CA TRP A 258 -14.24 6.47 11.80
C TRP A 258 -13.70 7.72 12.53
N TYR A 259 -13.16 8.68 11.78
CA TYR A 259 -12.75 9.96 12.33
C TYR A 259 -13.94 10.79 12.81
N PHE A 260 -14.99 10.90 12.02
CA PHE A 260 -16.21 11.64 12.38
C PHE A 260 -16.95 11.00 13.57
N GLU A 261 -16.98 9.67 13.63
CA GLU A 261 -17.59 8.89 14.71
C GLU A 261 -16.69 8.82 15.96
N LYS A 262 -15.41 9.16 15.84
CA LYS A 262 -14.39 8.99 16.90
C LYS A 262 -14.30 7.52 17.37
N SER A 263 -14.44 6.59 16.44
CA SER A 263 -14.56 5.15 16.73
C SER A 263 -13.25 4.53 17.21
N TYR A 264 -12.10 5.07 16.76
CA TYR A 264 -10.77 4.52 17.06
C TYR A 264 -9.79 5.62 17.45
N ASN A 265 -9.05 5.41 18.53
CA ASN A 265 -8.04 6.36 19.01
C ASN A 265 -6.94 6.60 17.98
N CYS A 266 -6.43 5.55 17.33
CA CYS A 266 -5.38 5.68 16.31
C CYS A 266 -5.79 6.55 15.12
N VAL A 267 -7.09 6.54 14.74
CA VAL A 267 -7.61 7.44 13.71
C VAL A 267 -7.62 8.89 14.22
N SER A 268 -8.06 9.10 15.45
CA SER A 268 -8.02 10.43 16.08
C SER A 268 -6.58 10.95 16.21
N ASP A 269 -5.63 10.09 16.58
CA ASP A 269 -4.20 10.43 16.71
C ASP A 269 -3.59 10.79 15.35
N PHE A 270 -3.93 10.06 14.29
CA PHE A 270 -3.49 10.37 12.93
C PHE A 270 -3.95 11.76 12.50
N PHE A 271 -5.21 12.12 12.74
CA PHE A 271 -5.78 13.42 12.42
C PHE A 271 -5.41 14.52 13.43
N GLN A 272 -4.82 14.18 14.58
CA GLN A 272 -4.39 15.18 15.58
C GLN A 272 -3.34 16.15 15.02
N LYS A 273 -2.55 15.71 14.03
CA LYS A 273 -1.54 16.52 13.34
C LYS A 273 -2.12 17.80 12.72
N ILE A 274 -3.41 17.84 12.40
CA ILE A 274 -4.08 18.90 11.64
C ILE A 274 -5.21 19.61 12.40
N GLN A 275 -5.22 19.56 13.73
CA GLN A 275 -6.19 20.29 14.53
C GLN A 275 -6.17 21.81 14.23
N PRO A 276 -7.26 22.57 14.49
CA PRO A 276 -7.37 23.99 14.10
C PRO A 276 -6.20 24.87 14.54
N GLY A 277 -5.60 24.59 15.68
CA GLY A 277 -4.43 25.31 16.21
C GLY A 277 -3.07 24.84 15.69
N ALA A 278 -3.02 23.78 14.88
CA ALA A 278 -1.74 23.25 14.39
C ALA A 278 -1.06 24.21 13.41
N LYS A 279 0.28 24.32 13.52
CA LYS A 279 1.12 25.04 12.55
C LYS A 279 1.31 24.20 11.30
N ASP A 280 1.51 24.85 10.16
CA ASP A 280 1.86 24.22 8.88
C ASP A 280 0.89 23.12 8.44
N LYS A 281 -0.42 23.33 8.68
CA LYS A 281 -1.46 22.33 8.42
C LYS A 281 -1.46 21.78 6.99
N LEU A 282 -1.32 22.65 5.98
CA LEU A 282 -1.30 22.20 4.59
C LEU A 282 -0.16 21.25 4.30
N LYS A 283 1.03 21.56 4.81
CA LYS A 283 2.20 20.67 4.69
C LYS A 283 2.00 19.34 5.44
N LYS A 284 1.34 19.38 6.60
CA LYS A 284 1.01 18.14 7.34
C LYS A 284 -0.03 17.29 6.61
N ILE A 285 -1.05 17.93 6.00
CA ILE A 285 -2.03 17.22 5.16
C ILE A 285 -1.33 16.59 3.94
N GLU A 286 -0.36 17.29 3.34
CA GLU A 286 0.45 16.75 2.25
C GLU A 286 1.24 15.50 2.70
N GLY A 287 1.91 15.53 3.85
CA GLY A 287 2.58 14.36 4.42
C GLY A 287 1.60 13.21 4.70
N MET A 288 0.43 13.52 5.31
CA MET A 288 -0.62 12.49 5.52
C MET A 288 -1.13 11.90 4.21
N ALA A 289 -1.19 12.69 3.14
CA ALA A 289 -1.60 12.19 1.83
C ALA A 289 -0.58 11.20 1.26
N TRP A 290 0.71 11.45 1.45
CA TRP A 290 1.78 10.51 1.11
C TRP A 290 1.72 9.24 1.95
N ASP A 291 1.56 9.37 3.28
CA ASP A 291 1.41 8.23 4.19
C ASP A 291 0.30 7.27 3.71
N LEU A 292 -0.88 7.82 3.39
CA LEU A 292 -2.02 7.03 2.91
C LEU A 292 -1.82 6.50 1.49
N PHE A 293 -1.21 7.28 0.61
CA PHE A 293 -0.90 6.84 -0.74
C PHE A 293 0.01 5.62 -0.72
N HIS A 294 1.12 5.67 0.01
CA HIS A 294 2.04 4.54 0.12
C HIS A 294 1.36 3.30 0.68
N LEU A 295 0.52 3.46 1.72
CA LEU A 295 -0.21 2.34 2.30
C LEU A 295 -1.21 1.70 1.32
N TRP A 296 -1.95 2.54 0.57
CA TRP A 296 -3.00 2.05 -0.33
C TRP A 296 -2.47 1.58 -1.69
N ASP A 297 -1.25 1.97 -2.05
CA ASP A 297 -0.64 1.55 -3.31
C ASP A 297 0.10 0.21 -3.23
N ILE A 298 0.41 -0.29 -2.04
CA ILE A 298 1.14 -1.56 -1.85
C ILE A 298 0.52 -2.72 -2.66
N PRO A 299 -0.80 -2.95 -2.70
CA PRO A 299 -1.36 -4.04 -3.49
C PRO A 299 -1.14 -3.88 -5.00
N THR A 300 -1.12 -2.65 -5.52
CA THR A 300 -0.77 -2.35 -6.92
C THR A 300 0.69 -2.72 -7.18
N GLU A 301 1.59 -2.29 -6.31
CA GLU A 301 3.01 -2.65 -6.38
C GLU A 301 3.24 -4.17 -6.28
N MET A 302 2.49 -4.86 -5.40
CA MET A 302 2.51 -6.33 -5.33
C MET A 302 2.18 -6.96 -6.69
N SER A 303 1.14 -6.47 -7.38
CA SER A 303 0.75 -6.96 -8.70
C SER A 303 1.83 -6.72 -9.75
N VAL A 304 2.28 -5.48 -9.86
CA VAL A 304 3.31 -5.07 -10.84
C VAL A 304 4.61 -5.86 -10.66
N GLN A 305 5.10 -5.94 -9.44
CA GLN A 305 6.35 -6.67 -9.14
C GLN A 305 6.17 -8.18 -9.31
N SER A 306 5.04 -8.74 -8.89
CA SER A 306 4.76 -10.17 -9.08
C SER A 306 4.73 -10.55 -10.54
N HIS A 307 4.13 -9.73 -11.39
CA HIS A 307 4.11 -9.92 -12.83
C HIS A 307 5.51 -9.80 -13.44
N LYS A 308 6.24 -8.73 -13.08
CA LYS A 308 7.60 -8.45 -13.59
C LYS A 308 8.58 -9.59 -13.31
N TYR A 309 8.55 -10.15 -12.10
CA TYR A 309 9.51 -11.17 -11.67
C TYR A 309 8.97 -12.61 -11.80
N ASN A 310 7.74 -12.80 -12.28
CA ASN A 310 7.05 -14.08 -12.32
C ASN A 310 7.15 -14.83 -10.96
N THR A 311 6.93 -14.08 -9.89
CA THR A 311 7.08 -14.53 -8.50
C THR A 311 6.04 -13.79 -7.67
N ILE A 312 5.26 -14.46 -6.85
CA ILE A 312 4.32 -13.79 -5.96
C ILE A 312 5.10 -13.07 -4.88
N ILE A 313 5.07 -11.74 -4.91
CA ILE A 313 5.78 -10.90 -3.94
C ILE A 313 4.77 -10.36 -2.94
N LEU A 314 4.81 -10.87 -1.71
CA LEU A 314 4.05 -10.32 -0.60
C LEU A 314 4.79 -9.10 -0.06
N GLN A 315 4.06 -8.02 0.20
CA GLN A 315 4.66 -6.78 0.66
C GLN A 315 4.07 -6.35 2.00
N ALA A 316 4.96 -6.00 2.93
CA ALA A 316 4.63 -5.36 4.18
C ALA A 316 4.96 -3.85 4.11
N PHE A 317 4.45 -3.11 5.08
CA PHE A 317 4.74 -1.68 5.25
C PHE A 317 5.48 -1.45 6.56
N ALA A 318 6.62 -0.77 6.51
CA ALA A 318 7.38 -0.40 7.69
C ALA A 318 7.29 1.12 7.91
N THR A 319 6.92 1.51 9.12
CA THR A 319 6.76 2.91 9.51
C THR A 319 7.23 3.18 10.94
N HIS A 320 7.56 4.44 11.20
CA HIS A 320 7.85 4.99 12.52
C HIS A 320 6.62 5.73 13.11
N ASP A 321 5.49 5.74 12.41
CA ASP A 321 4.24 6.37 12.84
C ASP A 321 3.29 5.30 13.40
N ASP A 322 3.13 5.25 14.72
CA ASP A 322 2.27 4.28 15.39
C ASP A 322 0.81 4.40 14.97
N ALA A 323 0.31 5.62 14.75
CA ALA A 323 -1.07 5.82 14.32
C ALA A 323 -1.29 5.25 12.92
N LEU A 324 -0.35 5.48 12.00
CA LEU A 324 -0.40 4.92 10.65
C LEU A 324 -0.29 3.39 10.66
N ALA A 325 0.61 2.82 11.48
CA ALA A 325 0.75 1.38 11.65
C ALA A 325 -0.55 0.72 12.16
N GLN A 326 -1.24 1.37 13.10
CA GLN A 326 -2.52 0.87 13.61
C GLN A 326 -3.64 1.02 12.59
N ILE A 327 -3.70 2.14 11.83
CA ILE A 327 -4.66 2.34 10.73
C ILE A 327 -4.54 1.24 9.68
N ALA A 328 -3.32 0.85 9.30
CA ALA A 328 -3.08 -0.23 8.36
C ALA A 328 -3.72 -1.57 8.80
N LYS A 329 -3.85 -1.79 10.11
CA LYS A 329 -4.44 -3.00 10.70
C LYS A 329 -5.96 -2.93 10.88
N LEU A 330 -6.59 -1.74 10.84
CA LEU A 330 -8.03 -1.59 11.10
C LEU A 330 -8.89 -2.30 10.05
N ASN A 331 -8.48 -2.24 8.79
CA ASN A 331 -9.21 -2.88 7.69
C ASN A 331 -8.26 -3.75 6.86
N PRO A 332 -7.89 -4.93 7.36
CA PRO A 332 -6.96 -5.79 6.64
C PRO A 332 -7.59 -6.29 5.33
N ILE A 333 -6.73 -6.48 4.37
CA ILE A 333 -7.08 -7.14 3.12
C ILE A 333 -7.35 -8.62 3.42
N ILE A 334 -8.48 -9.13 2.92
CA ILE A 334 -8.82 -10.54 3.06
C ILE A 334 -8.62 -11.32 1.77
N ARG A 335 -8.68 -10.66 0.61
CA ARG A 335 -8.43 -11.29 -0.69
C ARG A 335 -7.88 -10.29 -1.69
N ILE A 336 -7.02 -10.78 -2.59
CA ILE A 336 -6.50 -10.03 -3.72
C ILE A 336 -6.64 -10.89 -4.97
N ALA A 337 -6.95 -10.27 -6.10
CA ALA A 337 -6.86 -10.89 -7.42
C ALA A 337 -5.88 -10.09 -8.28
N PHE A 338 -4.92 -10.78 -8.89
CA PHE A 338 -4.01 -10.25 -9.88
C PHE A 338 -4.40 -10.73 -11.26
N TYR A 339 -4.47 -9.82 -12.21
CA TYR A 339 -4.58 -10.11 -13.62
C TYR A 339 -3.64 -9.20 -14.40
N GLU A 340 -2.60 -9.78 -14.98
CA GLU A 340 -1.48 -9.02 -15.55
C GLU A 340 -0.84 -8.09 -14.50
N GLN A 341 -0.85 -6.78 -14.70
CA GLN A 341 -0.29 -5.80 -13.76
C GLN A 341 -1.36 -5.10 -12.90
N GLU A 342 -2.61 -5.46 -13.10
CA GLU A 342 -3.73 -4.86 -12.40
C GLU A 342 -4.12 -5.68 -11.16
N VAL A 343 -4.80 -5.02 -10.21
CA VAL A 343 -5.19 -5.63 -8.95
C VAL A 343 -6.64 -5.30 -8.59
N GLN A 344 -7.36 -6.29 -8.08
CA GLN A 344 -8.61 -6.06 -7.35
C GLN A 344 -8.47 -6.59 -5.93
N ILE A 345 -9.02 -5.83 -4.98
CA ILE A 345 -8.81 -6.05 -3.55
C ILE A 345 -10.17 -6.17 -2.87
N LYS A 346 -10.27 -7.13 -1.95
CA LYS A 346 -11.35 -7.20 -1.00
C LYS A 346 -10.82 -6.99 0.41
N TYR A 347 -11.27 -5.93 1.04
CA TYR A 347 -11.02 -5.66 2.45
C TYR A 347 -12.01 -6.41 3.34
N LYS A 348 -11.67 -6.55 4.62
CA LYS A 348 -12.53 -7.16 5.64
C LYS A 348 -13.82 -6.38 5.84
N LEU A 349 -13.71 -5.06 5.85
CA LEU A 349 -14.82 -4.15 6.04
C LEU A 349 -15.03 -3.32 4.78
N SER A 350 -16.29 -3.12 4.41
CA SER A 350 -16.72 -2.21 3.35
C SER A 350 -17.60 -1.10 3.95
N LEU A 351 -17.78 -0.03 3.22
CA LEU A 351 -18.64 1.08 3.64
C LEU A 351 -20.08 0.60 3.89
N SER A 352 -20.58 -0.35 3.11
CA SER A 352 -21.90 -0.95 3.27
C SER A 352 -22.08 -1.68 4.61
N ASN A 353 -21.02 -2.13 5.27
CA ASN A 353 -21.12 -2.75 6.59
C ASN A 353 -21.59 -1.75 7.68
N PHE A 354 -21.36 -0.46 7.49
CA PHE A 354 -21.68 0.59 8.46
C PHE A 354 -22.93 1.38 8.12
N LEU A 355 -23.34 1.38 6.86
CA LEU A 355 -24.38 2.24 6.33
C LEU A 355 -25.48 1.44 5.60
N HIS A 356 -25.88 0.31 6.18
CA HIS A 356 -26.94 -0.54 5.67
C HIS A 356 -28.22 0.26 5.38
N ASN A 357 -28.79 0.04 4.19
CA ASN A 357 -30.06 0.63 3.74
C ASN A 357 -30.03 2.16 3.61
N ASP A 358 -28.90 2.77 3.31
CA ASP A 358 -28.86 4.17 2.91
C ASP A 358 -28.97 4.28 1.38
N PRO A 359 -30.10 4.76 0.83
CA PRO A 359 -30.33 4.81 -0.62
C PRO A 359 -29.27 5.64 -1.37
N ILE A 360 -28.67 6.65 -0.70
CA ILE A 360 -27.64 7.49 -1.29
C ILE A 360 -26.35 6.68 -1.42
N ILE A 361 -25.99 5.94 -0.37
CA ILE A 361 -24.76 5.14 -0.34
C ILE A 361 -24.90 3.90 -1.19
N ASP A 362 -26.06 3.24 -1.15
CA ASP A 362 -26.36 2.09 -2.02
C ASP A 362 -26.30 2.51 -3.50
N SER A 363 -26.88 3.66 -3.87
CA SER A 363 -26.77 4.20 -5.23
C SER A 363 -25.34 4.53 -5.64
N ILE A 364 -24.46 4.83 -4.68
CA ILE A 364 -23.04 5.12 -4.91
C ILE A 364 -22.24 3.86 -5.12
N ILE A 365 -22.56 2.82 -4.34
CA ILE A 365 -21.92 1.50 -4.46
C ILE A 365 -22.39 0.82 -5.75
N ASP A 366 -23.68 0.85 -6.05
CA ASP A 366 -24.27 0.26 -7.25
C ASP A 366 -23.82 0.96 -8.54
N ASN A 367 -23.50 2.25 -8.48
CA ASN A 367 -22.93 3.00 -9.59
C ASN A 367 -21.41 2.85 -9.71
N GLN A 368 -20.77 2.01 -8.92
CA GLN A 368 -19.33 1.78 -8.96
C GLN A 368 -18.88 1.31 -10.35
N GLU A 369 -19.64 0.43 -11.00
CA GLU A 369 -19.39 -0.02 -12.38
C GLU A 369 -19.44 1.13 -13.40
N GLN A 370 -20.34 2.10 -13.22
CA GLN A 370 -20.42 3.29 -14.08
C GLN A 370 -19.28 4.27 -13.81
N ARG A 371 -18.69 4.28 -12.63
CA ARG A 371 -17.61 5.21 -12.23
C ARG A 371 -16.24 4.74 -12.62
N GLU A 372 -15.97 3.46 -12.59
CA GLU A 372 -14.79 2.89 -13.22
C GLU A 372 -14.76 3.30 -14.69
N CYS A 373 -15.92 3.31 -15.34
CA CYS A 373 -16.09 3.78 -16.72
C CYS A 373 -15.88 5.31 -16.89
N LEU A 374 -16.21 6.15 -15.88
CA LEU A 374 -16.03 7.61 -15.91
C LEU A 374 -14.58 8.02 -15.60
N CYS A 375 -13.88 7.30 -14.73
CA CYS A 375 -12.44 7.51 -14.51
C CYS A 375 -11.63 7.27 -15.79
N ASP A 376 -12.05 6.34 -16.63
CA ASP A 376 -11.42 6.09 -17.94
C ASP A 376 -11.63 7.25 -18.92
N THR A 377 -12.77 7.94 -18.83
CA THR A 377 -13.08 9.09 -19.72
C THR A 377 -12.28 10.35 -19.35
N VAL A 378 -11.98 10.55 -18.06
CA VAL A 378 -11.17 11.70 -17.60
C VAL A 378 -9.69 11.55 -17.95
N ASN A 379 -9.20 10.32 -18.18
CA ASN A 379 -7.84 10.05 -18.64
C ASN A 379 -7.64 10.26 -20.15
N LEU A 380 -8.71 10.56 -20.91
CA LEU A 380 -8.68 10.85 -22.35
C LEU A 380 -8.73 12.37 -22.68
N ILE A 381 -8.84 13.24 -21.68
CA ILE A 381 -8.73 14.71 -21.78
C ILE A 381 -7.44 15.15 -21.06
#